data_7b63014e0e0d6e2ce5f4739854c9cfbc
#
_entry.id   7b63014e0e0d6e2ce5f4739854c9cfbc
#
_cell.length_a   1.000
_cell.length_b   1.000
_cell.length_c   1.000
_cell.angle_alpha   90.00
_cell.angle_beta   90.00
_cell.angle_gamma   90.00
#
_symmetry.space_group_name_H-M   'P 1'
#
loop_
_entity.id
_entity.type
_entity.pdbx_description
1 polymer ?
#
loop_
_entity_poly.entity_id
_entity_poly.type
_entity_poly.pdbx_seq_one_letter_code
_entity_poly.pdbx_strand_id
1 'polypeptide(L)'
;MNIFVTGGNGQLGNSFRKISVNYPQHSFTFTDMPEVDITDLESLRTILKNAKADVIINCAAYTDVNKAESNEDIAHKINAVGPGNLAVVAKEIGAKLVHVSTDYVFNGKGNTPLKESDPTSPLGAYGRTKLSGETLVREVGGDAAIVRTAWLYSEFGNNFVKTMIRLGSEREDVSVVYD
;
A
#
# COMPACT_ATOMS: atom_id res chain seq x y z
N MET A 1 19.27 2.65 10.47
CA MET A 1 18.15 1.70 10.42
C MET A 1 18.17 0.98 9.09
N ASN A 2 17.79 -0.29 9.11
CA ASN A 2 17.55 -1.09 7.90
C ASN A 2 16.06 -0.98 7.54
N ILE A 3 15.74 -0.35 6.45
CA ILE A 3 14.36 -0.09 5.98
C ILE A 3 14.07 -1.02 4.82
N PHE A 4 13.06 -1.85 4.97
CA PHE A 4 12.63 -2.82 3.98
C PHE A 4 11.33 -2.35 3.32
N VAL A 5 11.33 -2.18 2.00
CA VAL A 5 10.21 -1.64 1.23
C VAL A 5 9.68 -2.71 0.29
N THR A 6 8.44 -3.16 0.49
CA THR A 6 7.73 -4.05 -0.43
C THR A 6 6.96 -3.24 -1.48
N GLY A 7 6.69 -3.83 -2.64
CA GLY A 7 6.11 -3.08 -3.76
C GLY A 7 7.07 -2.01 -4.31
N GLY A 8 8.37 -2.31 -4.24
CA GLY A 8 9.47 -1.38 -4.57
C GLY A 8 9.50 -0.89 -6.01
N ASN A 9 8.86 -1.62 -6.93
CA ASN A 9 8.77 -1.26 -8.35
C ASN A 9 7.49 -0.47 -8.69
N GLY A 10 6.57 -0.36 -7.73
CA GLY A 10 5.35 0.44 -7.87
C GLY A 10 5.62 1.95 -7.79
N GLN A 11 4.56 2.75 -7.97
CA GLN A 11 4.65 4.20 -7.95
C GLN A 11 5.27 4.75 -6.65
N LEU A 12 4.75 4.31 -5.50
CA LEU A 12 5.22 4.77 -4.19
C LEU A 12 6.60 4.21 -3.86
N GLY A 13 6.86 2.92 -4.16
CA GLY A 13 8.17 2.30 -3.96
C GLY A 13 9.29 3.02 -4.72
N ASN A 14 9.05 3.39 -5.97
CA ASN A 14 10.02 4.17 -6.75
C ASN A 14 10.20 5.60 -6.20
N SER A 15 9.14 6.21 -5.66
CA SER A 15 9.25 7.50 -4.98
C SER A 15 10.13 7.41 -3.74
N PHE A 16 9.97 6.35 -2.93
CA PHE A 16 10.88 6.07 -1.81
C PHE A 16 12.31 5.83 -2.28
N ARG A 17 12.51 5.07 -3.36
CA ARG A 17 13.83 4.84 -3.93
C ARG A 17 14.52 6.15 -4.34
N LYS A 18 13.77 7.07 -4.97
CA LYS A 18 14.29 8.37 -5.36
C LYS A 18 14.73 9.22 -4.16
N ILE A 19 13.93 9.26 -3.10
CA ILE A 19 14.25 10.08 -1.93
C ILE A 19 15.27 9.42 -1.00
N SER A 20 15.44 8.09 -1.06
CA SER A 20 16.35 7.35 -0.16
C SER A 20 17.80 7.84 -0.22
N VAL A 21 18.24 8.40 -1.36
CA VAL A 21 19.57 8.97 -1.54
C VAL A 21 19.84 10.15 -0.61
N ASN A 22 18.78 10.82 -0.13
CA ASN A 22 18.88 11.94 0.80
C ASN A 22 19.03 11.48 2.27
N TYR A 23 18.97 10.17 2.51
CA TYR A 23 19.03 9.56 3.84
C TYR A 23 20.15 8.51 3.92
N PRO A 24 21.42 8.87 3.65
CA PRO A 24 22.54 7.92 3.57
C PRO A 24 22.84 7.22 4.90
N GLN A 25 22.31 7.73 6.02
CA GLN A 25 22.41 7.12 7.35
C GLN A 25 21.48 5.90 7.52
N HIS A 26 20.61 5.60 6.56
CA HIS A 26 19.72 4.45 6.54
C HIS A 26 20.05 3.53 5.37
N SER A 27 19.91 2.22 5.58
CA SER A 27 20.03 1.22 4.51
C SER A 27 18.63 0.88 4.01
N PHE A 28 18.40 1.02 2.71
CA PHE A 28 17.12 0.70 2.08
C PHE A 28 17.23 -0.57 1.24
N THR A 29 16.33 -1.51 1.45
CA THR A 29 16.14 -2.70 0.59
C THR A 29 14.78 -2.59 -0.07
N PHE A 30 14.76 -2.52 -1.39
CA PHE A 30 13.53 -2.44 -2.19
C PHE A 30 13.27 -3.78 -2.85
N THR A 31 12.10 -4.35 -2.63
CA THR A 31 11.71 -5.65 -3.15
C THR A 31 10.32 -5.60 -3.78
N ASP A 32 10.09 -6.54 -4.69
CA ASP A 32 8.80 -6.74 -5.33
C ASP A 32 8.67 -8.21 -5.77
N MET A 33 7.54 -8.58 -6.38
CA MET A 33 7.43 -9.87 -7.08
C MET A 33 8.39 -9.94 -8.28
N PRO A 34 8.98 -11.09 -8.58
CA PRO A 34 8.79 -12.39 -7.89
C PRO A 34 9.72 -12.63 -6.70
N GLU A 35 10.63 -11.71 -6.36
CA GLU A 35 11.66 -11.91 -5.33
C GLU A 35 11.07 -12.05 -3.93
N VAL A 36 10.00 -11.28 -3.65
CA VAL A 36 9.30 -11.29 -2.37
C VAL A 36 7.80 -11.33 -2.58
N ASP A 37 7.18 -12.47 -2.21
CA ASP A 37 5.73 -12.61 -2.12
C ASP A 37 5.27 -12.34 -0.68
N ILE A 38 4.55 -11.25 -0.47
CA ILE A 38 4.03 -10.88 0.86
C ILE A 38 2.96 -11.86 1.37
N THR A 39 2.43 -12.73 0.51
CA THR A 39 1.44 -13.75 0.90
C THR A 39 2.08 -15.03 1.44
N ASP A 40 3.40 -15.20 1.28
CA ASP A 40 4.17 -16.33 1.81
C ASP A 40 4.83 -15.95 3.15
N LEU A 41 4.18 -16.33 4.25
CA LEU A 41 4.62 -16.01 5.62
C LEU A 41 6.00 -16.60 5.95
N GLU A 42 6.29 -17.84 5.53
CA GLU A 42 7.56 -18.49 5.88
C GLU A 42 8.74 -17.89 5.12
N SER A 43 8.53 -17.56 3.85
CA SER A 43 9.50 -16.82 3.06
C SER A 43 9.78 -15.44 3.67
N LEU A 44 8.74 -14.71 4.06
CA LEU A 44 8.88 -13.38 4.71
C LEU A 44 9.68 -13.45 6.02
N ARG A 45 9.45 -14.46 6.88
CA ARG A 45 10.22 -14.67 8.11
C ARG A 45 11.72 -14.77 7.81
N THR A 46 12.06 -15.58 6.83
CA THR A 46 13.46 -15.79 6.44
C THR A 46 14.08 -14.50 5.88
N ILE A 47 13.39 -13.86 4.95
CA ILE A 47 13.91 -12.68 4.24
C ILE A 47 14.08 -11.49 5.20
N LEU A 48 13.05 -11.16 5.98
CA LEU A 48 13.07 -9.99 6.86
C LEU A 48 14.05 -10.15 8.03
N LYS A 49 14.19 -11.37 8.55
CA LYS A 49 15.20 -11.69 9.56
C LYS A 49 16.63 -11.55 9.03
N ASN A 50 16.88 -12.06 7.83
CA ASN A 50 18.19 -11.95 7.17
C ASN A 50 18.53 -10.50 6.81
N ALA A 51 17.54 -9.72 6.40
CA ALA A 51 17.67 -8.28 6.14
C ALA A 51 17.89 -7.46 7.42
N LYS A 52 17.68 -8.04 8.62
CA LYS A 52 17.71 -7.34 9.92
C LYS A 52 16.86 -6.07 9.86
N ALA A 53 15.65 -6.18 9.33
CA ALA A 53 14.78 -5.05 9.11
C ALA A 53 14.40 -4.39 10.45
N ASP A 54 14.67 -3.09 10.58
CA ASP A 54 14.20 -2.26 11.70
C ASP A 54 12.82 -1.66 11.40
N VAL A 55 12.57 -1.36 10.12
CA VAL A 55 11.31 -0.79 9.63
C VAL A 55 10.90 -1.50 8.34
N ILE A 56 9.65 -1.86 8.24
CA ILE A 56 9.03 -2.43 7.04
C ILE A 56 8.03 -1.42 6.52
N ILE A 57 8.18 -0.98 5.25
CA ILE A 57 7.21 -0.11 4.57
C ILE A 57 6.50 -0.94 3.51
N ASN A 58 5.22 -1.22 3.73
CA ASN A 58 4.42 -1.99 2.79
C ASN A 58 3.72 -1.08 1.78
N CYS A 59 4.31 -1.00 0.57
CA CYS A 59 3.72 -0.36 -0.60
C CYS A 59 3.09 -1.37 -1.57
N ALA A 60 3.27 -2.67 -1.33
CA ALA A 60 2.67 -3.71 -2.17
C ALA A 60 1.15 -3.76 -1.97
N ALA A 61 0.41 -3.75 -3.06
CA ALA A 61 -1.04 -3.85 -3.05
C ALA A 61 -1.58 -4.26 -4.43
N TYR A 62 -2.74 -4.90 -4.44
CA TYR A 62 -3.57 -5.03 -5.63
C TYR A 62 -4.35 -3.74 -5.80
N THR A 63 -4.00 -2.91 -6.77
CA THR A 63 -4.49 -1.53 -6.89
C THR A 63 -5.49 -1.31 -8.02
N ASP A 64 -5.75 -2.31 -8.88
CA ASP A 64 -6.77 -2.21 -9.94
C ASP A 64 -8.16 -2.34 -9.32
N VAL A 65 -8.78 -1.19 -9.03
CA VAL A 65 -10.09 -1.10 -8.36
C VAL A 65 -11.17 -1.87 -9.11
N ASN A 66 -11.21 -1.72 -10.45
CA ASN A 66 -12.23 -2.36 -11.26
C ASN A 66 -12.04 -3.88 -11.35
N LYS A 67 -10.80 -4.34 -11.53
CA LYS A 67 -10.52 -5.78 -11.57
C LYS A 67 -10.65 -6.44 -10.21
N ALA A 68 -10.56 -5.70 -9.12
CA ALA A 68 -10.78 -6.24 -7.79
C ALA A 68 -12.19 -6.82 -7.63
N GLU A 69 -13.21 -6.24 -8.30
CA GLU A 69 -14.59 -6.74 -8.26
C GLU A 69 -14.73 -8.17 -8.84
N SER A 70 -13.93 -8.50 -9.85
CA SER A 70 -13.93 -9.84 -10.47
C SER A 70 -12.86 -10.78 -9.92
N ASN A 71 -11.92 -10.27 -9.13
CA ASN A 71 -10.77 -11.00 -8.59
C ASN A 71 -10.60 -10.73 -7.08
N GLU A 72 -11.72 -10.70 -6.33
CA GLU A 72 -11.71 -10.33 -4.90
C GLU A 72 -10.83 -11.26 -4.07
N ASP A 73 -10.77 -12.55 -4.38
CA ASP A 73 -9.91 -13.52 -3.69
C ASP A 73 -8.43 -13.19 -3.83
N ILE A 74 -8.00 -12.81 -5.04
CA ILE A 74 -6.61 -12.43 -5.29
C ILE A 74 -6.32 -11.09 -4.61
N ALA A 75 -7.23 -10.13 -4.75
CA ALA A 75 -7.12 -8.84 -4.09
C ALA A 75 -7.05 -9.01 -2.55
N HIS A 76 -7.87 -9.89 -1.97
CA HIS A 76 -7.84 -10.20 -0.54
C HIS A 76 -6.51 -10.82 -0.11
N LYS A 77 -5.97 -11.78 -0.85
CA LYS A 77 -4.64 -12.35 -0.54
C LYS A 77 -3.58 -11.26 -0.44
N ILE A 78 -3.53 -10.37 -1.44
CA ILE A 78 -2.49 -9.34 -1.52
C ILE A 78 -2.77 -8.19 -0.53
N ASN A 79 -4.03 -7.72 -0.44
CA ASN A 79 -4.38 -6.52 0.33
C ASN A 79 -4.68 -6.79 1.81
N ALA A 80 -4.99 -8.04 2.18
CA ALA A 80 -5.32 -8.41 3.55
C ALA A 80 -4.32 -9.40 4.15
N VAL A 81 -4.18 -10.60 3.55
CA VAL A 81 -3.28 -11.63 4.08
C VAL A 81 -1.83 -11.14 4.07
N GLY A 82 -1.38 -10.53 2.98
CA GLY A 82 -0.02 -10.00 2.86
C GLY A 82 0.36 -9.00 3.97
N PRO A 83 -0.39 -7.91 4.19
CA PRO A 83 -0.15 -7.00 5.32
C PRO A 83 -0.24 -7.67 6.69
N GLY A 84 -1.16 -8.62 6.88
CA GLY A 84 -1.24 -9.44 8.09
C GLY A 84 0.04 -10.24 8.34
N ASN A 85 0.58 -10.90 7.32
CA ASN A 85 1.84 -11.63 7.39
C ASN A 85 3.01 -10.69 7.75
N LEU A 86 3.08 -9.53 7.08
CA LEU A 86 4.10 -8.52 7.39
C LEU A 86 4.02 -8.04 8.84
N ALA A 87 2.80 -7.85 9.37
CA ALA A 87 2.61 -7.48 10.77
C ALA A 87 3.07 -8.58 11.74
N VAL A 88 2.76 -9.85 11.43
CA VAL A 88 3.23 -11.00 12.23
C VAL A 88 4.76 -11.02 12.28
N VAL A 89 5.42 -10.96 11.12
CA VAL A 89 6.88 -11.01 11.08
C VAL A 89 7.51 -9.78 11.71
N ALA A 90 6.96 -8.58 11.48
CA ALA A 90 7.43 -7.36 12.11
C ALA A 90 7.43 -7.48 13.63
N LYS A 91 6.33 -7.99 14.20
CA LYS A 91 6.22 -8.23 15.65
C LYS A 91 7.23 -9.28 16.16
N GLU A 92 7.42 -10.38 15.42
CA GLU A 92 8.36 -11.45 15.76
C GLU A 92 9.82 -10.94 15.82
N ILE A 93 10.21 -10.04 14.92
CA ILE A 93 11.59 -9.52 14.86
C ILE A 93 11.78 -8.18 15.57
N GLY A 94 10.72 -7.60 16.14
CA GLY A 94 10.77 -6.30 16.82
C GLY A 94 10.89 -5.11 15.87
N ALA A 95 10.51 -5.26 14.60
CA ALA A 95 10.50 -4.19 13.61
C ALA A 95 9.21 -3.37 13.65
N LYS A 96 9.27 -2.14 13.15
CA LYS A 96 8.08 -1.30 12.90
C LYS A 96 7.47 -1.59 11.54
N LEU A 97 6.13 -1.61 11.45
CA LEU A 97 5.42 -1.72 10.18
C LEU A 97 4.74 -0.40 9.84
N VAL A 98 4.98 0.11 8.64
CA VAL A 98 4.19 1.18 8.02
C VAL A 98 3.39 0.57 6.87
N HIS A 99 2.07 0.45 7.04
CA HIS A 99 1.18 -0.10 6.02
C HIS A 99 0.41 1.01 5.30
N VAL A 100 0.55 1.07 3.98
CA VAL A 100 -0.18 2.04 3.15
C VAL A 100 -1.56 1.50 2.79
N SER A 101 -2.59 2.22 3.23
CA SER A 101 -4.00 1.96 2.96
C SER A 101 -4.61 3.05 2.08
N THR A 102 -5.92 3.14 2.03
CA THR A 102 -6.68 3.98 1.11
C THR A 102 -7.88 4.64 1.78
N ASP A 103 -8.35 5.74 1.22
CA ASP A 103 -9.63 6.38 1.52
C ASP A 103 -10.84 5.54 1.09
N TYR A 104 -10.69 4.58 0.15
CA TYR A 104 -11.76 3.64 -0.25
C TYR A 104 -12.29 2.75 0.89
N VAL A 105 -11.66 2.78 2.06
CA VAL A 105 -12.22 2.16 3.28
C VAL A 105 -13.45 2.89 3.80
N PHE A 106 -13.68 4.12 3.37
CA PHE A 106 -14.88 4.90 3.65
C PHE A 106 -15.95 4.73 2.56
N ASN A 107 -17.15 5.23 2.80
CA ASN A 107 -18.28 5.07 1.88
C ASN A 107 -18.36 6.16 0.78
N GLY A 108 -17.43 7.12 0.76
CA GLY A 108 -17.40 8.20 -0.22
C GLY A 108 -18.59 9.19 -0.12
N LYS A 109 -19.38 9.15 0.95
CA LYS A 109 -20.53 10.05 1.11
C LYS A 109 -20.15 11.25 1.96
N GLY A 110 -20.61 12.43 1.51
CA GLY A 110 -20.38 13.70 2.21
C GLY A 110 -19.14 14.43 1.72
N ASN A 111 -19.02 15.67 2.16
CA ASN A 111 -17.97 16.61 1.75
C ASN A 111 -17.19 17.19 2.94
N THR A 112 -17.32 16.57 4.11
CA THR A 112 -16.56 16.96 5.30
C THR A 112 -15.25 16.16 5.37
N PRO A 113 -14.14 16.80 5.84
CA PRO A 113 -12.90 16.07 6.06
C PRO A 113 -13.10 14.89 7.02
N LEU A 114 -12.58 13.72 6.63
CA LEU A 114 -12.66 12.50 7.42
C LEU A 114 -11.48 12.40 8.39
N LYS A 115 -11.73 11.80 9.55
CA LYS A 115 -10.72 11.50 10.58
C LYS A 115 -10.41 10.00 10.57
N GLU A 116 -9.28 9.64 11.14
CA GLU A 116 -8.84 8.25 11.27
C GLU A 116 -9.82 7.39 12.09
N SER A 117 -10.56 8.03 13.03
CA SER A 117 -11.55 7.39 13.90
C SER A 117 -12.94 7.29 13.28
N ASP A 118 -13.18 7.89 12.13
CA ASP A 118 -14.50 7.86 11.51
C ASP A 118 -14.86 6.43 11.05
N PRO A 119 -16.16 6.07 11.09
CA PRO A 119 -16.61 4.73 10.73
C PRO A 119 -16.25 4.37 9.29
N THR A 120 -15.64 3.22 9.09
CA THR A 120 -15.35 2.68 7.78
C THR A 120 -16.57 1.92 7.22
N SER A 121 -16.83 2.04 5.91
CA SER A 121 -17.92 1.36 5.22
C SER A 121 -17.63 1.26 3.72
N PRO A 122 -16.63 0.45 3.31
CA PRO A 122 -16.19 0.35 1.93
C PRO A 122 -17.31 -0.19 1.03
N LEU A 123 -17.48 0.39 -0.15
CA LEU A 123 -18.51 -0.02 -1.10
C LEU A 123 -18.02 -1.11 -2.08
N GLY A 124 -16.76 -1.04 -2.52
CA GLY A 124 -16.18 -1.94 -3.50
C GLY A 124 -15.21 -2.97 -2.91
N ALA A 125 -14.89 -4.01 -3.68
CA ALA A 125 -13.97 -5.09 -3.31
C ALA A 125 -12.58 -4.58 -2.94
N TYR A 126 -12.06 -3.59 -3.68
CA TYR A 126 -10.77 -2.97 -3.36
C TYR A 126 -10.78 -2.39 -1.93
N GLY A 127 -11.77 -1.56 -1.61
CA GLY A 127 -11.91 -0.97 -0.27
C GLY A 127 -12.10 -2.01 0.82
N ARG A 128 -12.94 -3.04 0.57
CA ARG A 128 -13.17 -4.16 1.51
C ARG A 128 -11.89 -4.92 1.81
N THR A 129 -11.13 -5.28 0.78
CA THR A 129 -9.87 -6.04 0.94
C THR A 129 -8.79 -5.22 1.63
N LYS A 130 -8.68 -3.90 1.34
CA LYS A 130 -7.77 -3.00 2.04
C LYS A 130 -8.14 -2.83 3.52
N LEU A 131 -9.44 -2.66 3.84
CA LEU A 131 -9.92 -2.60 5.21
C LEU A 131 -9.66 -3.89 6.00
N SER A 132 -9.85 -5.05 5.36
CA SER A 132 -9.49 -6.34 5.95
C SER A 132 -8.00 -6.39 6.31
N GLY A 133 -7.12 -5.84 5.47
CA GLY A 133 -5.68 -5.71 5.77
C GLY A 133 -5.41 -4.83 6.99
N GLU A 134 -6.07 -3.67 7.08
CA GLU A 134 -5.96 -2.83 8.28
C GLU A 134 -6.38 -3.57 9.55
N THR A 135 -7.47 -4.36 9.45
CA THR A 135 -7.96 -5.16 10.57
C THR A 135 -6.95 -6.20 11.01
N LEU A 136 -6.41 -7.00 10.08
CA LEU A 136 -5.39 -8.01 10.39
C LEU A 136 -4.13 -7.38 10.99
N VAL A 137 -3.66 -6.24 10.47
CA VAL A 137 -2.50 -5.53 11.05
C VAL A 137 -2.77 -5.10 12.49
N ARG A 138 -3.98 -4.59 12.79
CA ARG A 138 -4.35 -4.19 14.16
C ARG A 138 -4.49 -5.38 15.10
N GLU A 139 -5.10 -6.49 14.64
CA GLU A 139 -5.30 -7.71 15.45
C GLU A 139 -4.01 -8.39 15.85
N VAL A 140 -3.01 -8.40 14.97
CA VAL A 140 -1.67 -8.91 15.31
C VAL A 140 -1.08 -8.14 16.49
N GLY A 141 -1.32 -6.84 16.56
CA GLY A 141 -0.81 -5.94 17.59
C GLY A 141 0.73 -5.91 17.58
N GLY A 142 1.29 -4.76 17.42
CA GLY A 142 2.74 -4.54 17.31
C GLY A 142 2.97 -3.05 17.09
N ASP A 143 4.21 -2.65 16.84
CA ASP A 143 4.53 -1.27 16.48
C ASP A 143 4.19 -1.06 14.99
N ALA A 144 2.94 -0.70 14.71
CA ALA A 144 2.44 -0.51 13.35
C ALA A 144 1.74 0.84 13.17
N ALA A 145 2.01 1.50 12.04
CA ALA A 145 1.29 2.65 11.56
C ALA A 145 0.55 2.31 10.27
N ILE A 146 -0.74 2.66 10.19
CA ILE A 146 -1.55 2.53 8.98
C ILE A 146 -1.76 3.93 8.40
N VAL A 147 -1.32 4.13 7.16
CA VAL A 147 -1.40 5.42 6.46
C VAL A 147 -2.42 5.30 5.34
N ARG A 148 -3.60 5.91 5.51
CA ARG A 148 -4.60 6.03 4.45
C ARG A 148 -4.23 7.19 3.54
N THR A 149 -4.23 6.95 2.23
CA THR A 149 -3.93 7.96 1.22
C THR A 149 -4.97 7.94 0.11
N ALA A 150 -5.16 9.07 -0.55
CA ALA A 150 -6.03 9.23 -1.70
C ALA A 150 -5.27 9.93 -2.84
N TRP A 151 -5.67 9.67 -4.07
CA TRP A 151 -5.15 10.38 -5.24
C TRP A 151 -3.63 10.39 -5.36
N LEU A 152 -2.98 9.28 -4.97
CA LEU A 152 -1.52 9.17 -5.02
C LEU A 152 -1.01 9.39 -6.45
N TYR A 153 -0.10 10.34 -6.61
CA TYR A 153 0.55 10.62 -7.88
C TYR A 153 2.05 10.86 -7.71
N SER A 154 2.79 10.57 -8.75
CA SER A 154 4.22 10.86 -8.83
C SER A 154 4.67 10.83 -10.30
N GLU A 155 5.94 11.09 -10.53
CA GLU A 155 6.56 10.91 -11.86
C GLU A 155 6.64 9.43 -12.28
N PHE A 156 6.46 8.48 -11.35
CA PHE A 156 6.49 7.03 -11.59
C PHE A 156 5.09 6.47 -11.81
N GLY A 157 5.03 5.35 -12.53
CA GLY A 157 3.79 4.61 -12.77
C GLY A 157 2.73 5.40 -13.55
N ASN A 158 1.52 4.86 -13.57
CA ASN A 158 0.34 5.49 -14.13
C ASN A 158 -0.47 6.13 -13.00
N ASN A 159 -0.97 7.36 -13.22
CA ASN A 159 -1.80 8.06 -12.26
C ASN A 159 -2.72 9.07 -12.94
N PHE A 160 -3.66 9.62 -12.18
CA PHE A 160 -4.65 10.56 -12.70
C PHE A 160 -4.00 11.79 -13.34
N VAL A 161 -2.98 12.38 -12.73
CA VAL A 161 -2.31 13.58 -13.27
C VAL A 161 -1.73 13.32 -14.64
N LYS A 162 -0.98 12.23 -14.81
CA LYS A 162 -0.42 11.85 -16.12
C LYS A 162 -1.51 11.55 -17.15
N THR A 163 -2.60 10.91 -16.72
CA THR A 163 -3.73 10.63 -17.57
C THR A 163 -4.38 11.93 -18.08
N MET A 164 -4.58 12.91 -17.18
CA MET A 164 -5.14 14.20 -17.57
C MET A 164 -4.22 14.99 -18.51
N ILE A 165 -2.92 15.01 -18.24
CA ILE A 165 -1.94 15.64 -19.13
C ILE A 165 -1.99 15.00 -20.53
N ARG A 166 -1.99 13.68 -20.61
CA ARG A 166 -2.07 12.94 -21.89
C ARG A 166 -3.39 13.23 -22.63
N LEU A 167 -4.53 13.09 -21.95
CA LEU A 167 -5.83 13.33 -22.55
C LEU A 167 -5.99 14.78 -23.02
N GLY A 168 -5.52 15.76 -22.24
CA GLY A 168 -5.56 17.17 -22.61
C GLY A 168 -4.65 17.52 -23.79
N SER A 169 -3.62 16.71 -24.08
CA SER A 169 -2.80 16.87 -25.29
C SER A 169 -3.39 16.18 -26.52
N GLU A 170 -4.28 15.20 -26.34
CA GLU A 170 -4.86 14.38 -27.42
C GLU A 170 -6.29 14.79 -27.80
N ARG A 171 -7.01 15.54 -26.94
CA ARG A 171 -8.45 15.83 -27.09
C ARG A 171 -8.75 17.30 -26.83
N GLU A 172 -9.74 17.82 -27.52
CA GLU A 172 -10.25 19.19 -27.28
C GLU A 172 -11.02 19.27 -25.96
N ASP A 173 -11.77 18.21 -25.59
CA ASP A 173 -12.56 18.13 -24.37
C ASP A 173 -12.23 16.88 -23.58
N VAL A 174 -12.16 17.01 -22.25
CA VAL A 174 -11.97 15.89 -21.30
C VAL A 174 -13.07 15.96 -20.25
N SER A 175 -13.93 14.94 -20.22
CA SER A 175 -14.94 14.80 -19.17
C SER A 175 -14.34 14.09 -17.96
N VAL A 176 -14.50 14.69 -16.78
CA VAL A 176 -14.07 14.14 -15.51
C VAL A 176 -15.28 13.99 -14.60
N VAL A 177 -15.37 12.85 -13.89
CA VAL A 177 -16.43 12.64 -12.89
C VAL A 177 -16.24 13.68 -11.78
N TYR A 178 -17.33 14.32 -11.41
CA TYR A 178 -17.39 15.23 -10.26
C TYR A 178 -18.25 14.56 -9.18
N ASP A 179 -17.62 14.23 -8.07
CA ASP A 179 -18.20 13.55 -6.91
C ASP A 179 -17.79 14.24 -5.59
#